data_9d65353e28842453fdb392870bbb3af2
#
_entry.id   9d65353e28842453fdb392870bbb3af2
#
_cell.length_a   1.000
_cell.length_b   1.000
_cell.length_c   1.000
_cell.angle_alpha   90.00
_cell.angle_beta   90.00
_cell.angle_gamma   90.00
#
_symmetry.space_group_name_H-M   'P 1'
#
loop_
_entity.id
_entity.type
_entity.pdbx_description
1 polymer ?
#
loop_
_entity_poly.entity_id
_entity_poly.type
_entity_poly.pdbx_seq_one_letter_code
_entity_poly.pdbx_strand_id
1 'polypeptide(L)'
;ELYAQTLDQLGYGAECATWRNFFLSGATELRTGNFGTPVSTSAPTMLAQLTPEQMFDILAISVNGPRAWDLDLALDVTFTDLEANYRVTLRNGVLVYRKRPAEAATATATVRLAAKMRLMAAALGDFSSPGLDVSGDAGALQALLGVLDRPDPDFDIVTP
;
A
#
# COMPACT_ATOMS: atom_id res chain seq x y z
N GLU A 1 -28.30 7.53 -20.67
CA GLU A 1 -29.48 7.02 -19.93
C GLU A 1 -29.94 5.66 -20.43
N LEU A 2 -30.07 5.41 -21.77
CA LEU A 2 -30.51 4.10 -22.30
C LEU A 2 -29.62 2.94 -21.81
N TYR A 3 -28.29 3.13 -21.77
CA TYR A 3 -27.37 2.11 -21.34
C TYR A 3 -27.56 1.81 -19.82
N ALA A 4 -27.73 2.82 -18.98
CA ALA A 4 -28.01 2.64 -17.57
C ALA A 4 -29.33 1.89 -17.33
N GLN A 5 -30.38 2.23 -18.07
CA GLN A 5 -31.67 1.51 -18.02
C GLN A 5 -31.54 0.03 -18.44
N THR A 6 -30.72 -0.25 -19.44
CA THR A 6 -30.44 -1.63 -19.85
C THR A 6 -29.75 -2.40 -18.70
N LEU A 7 -28.76 -1.80 -18.04
CA LEU A 7 -28.10 -2.39 -16.90
C LEU A 7 -29.06 -2.62 -15.73
N ASP A 8 -30.00 -1.70 -15.46
CA ASP A 8 -31.05 -1.91 -14.45
C ASP A 8 -31.87 -3.16 -14.77
N GLN A 9 -32.37 -3.29 -16.01
CA GLN A 9 -33.18 -4.45 -16.40
C GLN A 9 -32.39 -5.76 -16.25
N LEU A 10 -31.12 -5.78 -16.66
CA LEU A 10 -30.25 -6.94 -16.47
C LEU A 10 -30.02 -7.22 -14.98
N GLY A 11 -29.81 -6.19 -14.17
CA GLY A 11 -29.60 -6.31 -12.73
C GLY A 11 -30.82 -6.84 -12.00
N TYR A 12 -32.00 -6.28 -12.26
CA TYR A 12 -33.24 -6.74 -11.63
C TYR A 12 -33.67 -8.14 -12.08
N GLY A 13 -33.32 -8.54 -13.30
CA GLY A 13 -33.56 -9.89 -13.81
C GLY A 13 -32.51 -10.92 -13.38
N ALA A 14 -31.38 -10.52 -12.81
CA ALA A 14 -30.29 -11.43 -12.47
C ALA A 14 -30.60 -12.24 -11.18
N GLU A 15 -30.57 -13.56 -11.26
CA GLU A 15 -30.70 -14.45 -10.11
C GLU A 15 -29.43 -14.46 -9.26
N CYS A 16 -28.24 -14.41 -9.91
CA CYS A 16 -26.94 -14.35 -9.24
C CYS A 16 -26.70 -12.98 -8.62
N ALA A 17 -26.45 -12.94 -7.31
CA ALA A 17 -26.24 -11.69 -6.58
C ALA A 17 -25.01 -10.90 -7.08
N THR A 18 -23.93 -11.57 -7.49
CA THR A 18 -22.73 -10.94 -8.03
C THR A 18 -23.03 -10.22 -9.35
N TRP A 19 -23.73 -10.88 -10.26
CA TRP A 19 -24.14 -10.28 -11.53
C TRP A 19 -25.11 -9.12 -11.33
N ARG A 20 -26.08 -9.29 -10.43
CA ARG A 20 -27.01 -8.22 -10.06
C ARG A 20 -26.26 -6.99 -9.59
N ASN A 21 -25.35 -7.15 -8.65
CA ASN A 21 -24.60 -6.03 -8.09
C ASN A 21 -23.73 -5.36 -9.16
N PHE A 22 -23.10 -6.14 -10.05
CA PHE A 22 -22.30 -5.59 -11.13
C PHE A 22 -23.14 -4.71 -12.06
N PHE A 23 -24.28 -5.20 -12.53
CA PHE A 23 -25.16 -4.43 -13.43
C PHE A 23 -25.72 -3.18 -12.74
N LEU A 24 -26.19 -3.30 -11.49
CA LEU A 24 -26.75 -2.15 -10.76
C LEU A 24 -25.68 -1.12 -10.38
N SER A 25 -24.44 -1.56 -10.09
CA SER A 25 -23.32 -0.63 -9.91
C SER A 25 -23.04 0.15 -11.19
N GLY A 26 -22.96 -0.52 -12.34
CA GLY A 26 -22.75 0.17 -13.62
C GLY A 26 -23.86 1.14 -13.97
N ALA A 27 -25.13 0.80 -13.68
CA ALA A 27 -26.25 1.74 -13.86
C ALA A 27 -26.11 2.97 -12.98
N THR A 28 -25.64 2.80 -11.73
CA THR A 28 -25.40 3.89 -10.80
C THR A 28 -24.24 4.76 -11.26
N GLU A 29 -23.10 4.16 -11.61
CA GLU A 29 -21.91 4.88 -12.12
C GLU A 29 -22.26 5.74 -13.35
N LEU A 30 -23.04 5.21 -14.30
CA LEU A 30 -23.46 5.94 -15.49
C LEU A 30 -24.35 7.17 -15.18
N ARG A 31 -25.03 7.19 -14.05
CA ARG A 31 -25.93 8.30 -13.67
C ARG A 31 -25.30 9.31 -12.75
N THR A 32 -24.50 8.83 -11.80
CA THR A 32 -23.99 9.67 -10.71
C THR A 32 -22.47 9.78 -10.71
N GLY A 33 -21.78 9.07 -11.59
CA GLY A 33 -20.34 8.89 -11.55
C GLY A 33 -19.94 7.91 -10.45
N ASN A 34 -18.64 7.84 -10.19
CA ASN A 34 -18.07 7.02 -9.16
C ASN A 34 -18.67 7.36 -7.79
N PHE A 35 -19.08 6.34 -7.05
CA PHE A 35 -19.64 6.49 -5.69
C PHE A 35 -18.67 6.06 -4.58
N GLY A 36 -17.41 5.73 -4.97
CA GLY A 36 -16.34 5.37 -4.06
C GLY A 36 -16.52 4.01 -3.37
N THR A 37 -15.49 3.60 -2.65
CA THR A 37 -15.53 2.40 -1.83
C THR A 37 -15.65 2.80 -0.34
N PRO A 38 -16.75 2.46 0.34
CA PRO A 38 -16.95 2.87 1.74
C PRO A 38 -16.04 2.11 2.72
N VAL A 39 -15.39 1.03 2.26
CA VAL A 39 -14.51 0.20 3.09
C VAL A 39 -13.06 0.39 2.65
N SER A 40 -12.24 0.96 3.54
CA SER A 40 -10.80 1.06 3.34
C SER A 40 -10.10 -0.19 3.87
N THR A 41 -9.39 -0.90 2.99
CA THR A 41 -8.49 -2.00 3.38
C THR A 41 -7.26 -1.50 4.15
N SER A 42 -7.02 -0.20 4.15
CA SER A 42 -5.96 0.47 4.92
C SER A 42 -6.42 0.93 6.31
N ALA A 43 -7.54 0.41 6.82
CA ALA A 43 -8.02 0.75 8.15
C ALA A 43 -6.96 0.41 9.22
N PRO A 44 -6.68 1.32 10.18
CA PRO A 44 -5.61 1.11 11.18
C PRO A 44 -5.75 -0.19 11.97
N THR A 45 -6.99 -0.62 12.24
CA THR A 45 -7.29 -1.87 12.93
C THR A 45 -6.90 -3.11 12.14
N MET A 46 -7.01 -3.09 10.81
CA MET A 46 -6.55 -4.17 9.93
C MET A 46 -5.03 -4.18 9.83
N LEU A 47 -4.43 -3.01 9.59
CA LEU A 47 -2.97 -2.88 9.52
C LEU A 47 -2.27 -3.30 10.80
N ALA A 48 -2.88 -3.07 11.97
CA ALA A 48 -2.33 -3.47 13.26
C ALA A 48 -2.24 -5.00 13.43
N GLN A 49 -3.01 -5.79 12.69
CA GLN A 49 -2.95 -7.25 12.74
C GLN A 49 -1.88 -7.85 11.82
N LEU A 50 -1.35 -7.06 10.87
CA LEU A 50 -0.34 -7.55 9.93
C LEU A 50 0.98 -7.83 10.62
N THR A 51 1.70 -8.86 10.15
CA THR A 51 3.10 -9.07 10.52
C THR A 51 4.00 -8.05 9.80
N PRO A 52 5.24 -7.83 10.26
CA PRO A 52 6.19 -7.00 9.52
C PRO A 52 6.41 -7.47 8.07
N GLU A 53 6.44 -8.77 7.85
CA GLU A 53 6.60 -9.36 6.51
C GLU A 53 5.42 -8.99 5.62
N GLN A 54 4.18 -9.11 6.10
CA GLN A 54 2.98 -8.71 5.35
C GLN A 54 2.97 -7.19 5.06
N MET A 55 3.49 -6.37 5.98
CA MET A 55 3.65 -4.95 5.73
C MET A 55 4.66 -4.67 4.61
N PHE A 56 5.78 -5.38 4.60
CA PHE A 56 6.75 -5.27 3.49
C PHE A 56 6.19 -5.80 2.18
N ASP A 57 5.36 -6.85 2.19
CA ASP A 57 4.67 -7.34 0.99
C ASP A 57 3.76 -6.26 0.41
N ILE A 58 2.99 -5.55 1.26
CA ILE A 58 2.15 -4.42 0.82
C ILE A 58 3.03 -3.31 0.21
N LEU A 59 4.13 -2.95 0.85
CA LEU A 59 5.05 -1.96 0.30
C LEU A 59 5.63 -2.41 -1.04
N ALA A 60 6.00 -3.69 -1.16
CA ALA A 60 6.58 -4.25 -2.38
C ALA A 60 5.63 -4.18 -3.58
N ILE A 61 4.35 -4.51 -3.38
CA ILE A 61 3.34 -4.41 -4.46
C ILE A 61 2.95 -2.96 -4.77
N SER A 62 3.20 -2.03 -3.86
CA SER A 62 2.89 -0.61 -4.04
C SER A 62 4.02 0.15 -4.75
N VAL A 63 5.19 -0.47 -4.97
CA VAL A 63 6.30 0.19 -5.68
C VAL A 63 5.93 0.47 -7.12
N ASN A 64 6.01 1.74 -7.53
CA ASN A 64 5.94 2.13 -8.93
C ASN A 64 7.28 1.81 -9.61
N GLY A 65 7.36 0.65 -10.26
CA GLY A 65 8.59 0.14 -10.87
C GLY A 65 9.28 1.14 -11.81
N PRO A 66 8.58 1.75 -12.79
CA PRO A 66 9.15 2.77 -13.66
C PRO A 66 9.76 3.97 -12.92
N ARG A 67 9.10 4.47 -11.85
CA ARG A 67 9.63 5.58 -11.04
C ARG A 67 10.81 5.18 -10.16
N ALA A 68 10.86 3.92 -9.77
CA ALA A 68 11.90 3.37 -8.90
C ALA A 68 13.08 2.75 -9.67
N TRP A 69 13.07 2.79 -11.00
CA TRP A 69 14.01 2.04 -11.84
C TRP A 69 15.48 2.36 -11.56
N ASP A 70 15.79 3.65 -11.38
CA ASP A 70 17.16 4.13 -11.16
C ASP A 70 17.56 4.17 -9.68
N LEU A 71 16.67 3.75 -8.76
CA LEU A 71 16.99 3.70 -7.34
C LEU A 71 17.73 2.41 -6.98
N ASP A 72 18.81 2.56 -6.21
CA ASP A 72 19.56 1.46 -5.60
C ASP A 72 19.72 1.77 -4.10
N LEU A 73 18.83 1.24 -3.29
CA LEU A 73 18.73 1.53 -1.88
C LEU A 73 18.82 0.24 -1.05
N ALA A 74 19.48 0.31 0.09
CA ALA A 74 19.52 -0.76 1.08
C ALA A 74 19.26 -0.16 2.46
N LEU A 75 18.11 -0.50 3.06
CA LEU A 75 17.70 -0.04 4.38
C LEU A 75 17.74 -1.19 5.38
N ASP A 76 18.33 -0.96 6.54
CA ASP A 76 18.18 -1.85 7.69
C ASP A 76 17.04 -1.33 8.57
N VAL A 77 15.98 -2.11 8.69
CA VAL A 77 14.78 -1.77 9.44
C VAL A 77 14.72 -2.59 10.71
N THR A 78 14.68 -1.93 11.87
CA THR A 78 14.56 -2.56 13.18
C THR A 78 13.22 -2.20 13.82
N PHE A 79 12.41 -3.20 14.13
CA PHE A 79 11.23 -3.07 14.97
C PHE A 79 11.62 -3.36 16.41
N THR A 80 11.65 -2.32 17.26
CA THR A 80 12.15 -2.47 18.63
C THR A 80 11.16 -3.15 19.56
N ASP A 81 9.87 -3.05 19.27
CA ASP A 81 8.79 -3.75 19.98
C ASP A 81 8.75 -5.26 19.72
N LEU A 82 9.31 -5.71 18.59
CA LEU A 82 9.32 -7.11 18.15
C LEU A 82 10.72 -7.74 18.18
N GLU A 83 11.75 -6.95 18.54
CA GLU A 83 13.16 -7.35 18.46
C GLU A 83 13.52 -7.96 17.10
N ALA A 84 12.95 -7.42 16.03
CA ALA A 84 13.06 -7.97 14.68
C ALA A 84 13.79 -7.01 13.74
N ASN A 85 14.77 -7.57 12.99
CA ASN A 85 15.59 -6.82 12.05
C ASN A 85 15.40 -7.35 10.64
N TYR A 86 15.28 -6.42 9.68
CA TYR A 86 15.11 -6.72 8.27
C TYR A 86 16.06 -5.88 7.43
N ARG A 87 16.58 -6.48 6.36
CA ARG A 87 17.19 -5.75 5.26
C ARG A 87 16.16 -5.60 4.17
N VAL A 88 15.85 -4.36 3.80
CA VAL A 88 14.99 -3.99 2.68
C VAL A 88 15.87 -3.41 1.58
N THR A 89 15.77 -3.93 0.38
CA THR A 89 16.50 -3.45 -0.80
C THR A 89 15.51 -3.05 -1.89
N LEU A 90 15.75 -1.90 -2.51
CA LEU A 90 15.04 -1.47 -3.71
C LEU A 90 16.07 -1.34 -4.83
N ARG A 91 15.92 -2.14 -5.87
CA ARG A 91 16.81 -2.15 -7.03
C ARG A 91 16.03 -2.56 -8.28
N ASN A 92 16.30 -1.89 -9.40
CA ASN A 92 15.63 -2.17 -10.68
C ASN A 92 14.09 -2.13 -10.55
N GLY A 93 13.56 -1.20 -9.76
CA GLY A 93 12.12 -1.08 -9.53
C GLY A 93 11.48 -2.17 -8.66
N VAL A 94 12.27 -3.04 -8.03
CA VAL A 94 11.77 -4.16 -7.22
C VAL A 94 12.22 -4.01 -5.77
N LEU A 95 11.25 -4.07 -4.84
CA LEU A 95 11.52 -4.12 -3.41
C LEU A 95 11.59 -5.57 -2.94
N VAL A 96 12.67 -5.91 -2.26
CA VAL A 96 12.88 -7.22 -1.64
C VAL A 96 13.26 -7.03 -0.18
N TYR A 97 12.76 -7.85 0.71
CA TYR A 97 13.15 -7.82 2.13
C TYR A 97 13.60 -9.19 2.62
N ARG A 98 14.46 -9.19 3.63
CA ARG A 98 14.94 -10.41 4.30
C ARG A 98 15.11 -10.15 5.79
N LYS A 99 14.65 -11.07 6.61
CA LYS A 99 14.94 -11.06 8.05
C LYS A 99 16.45 -11.28 8.25
N ARG A 100 17.06 -10.49 9.11
CA ARG A 100 18.51 -10.51 9.35
C ARG A 100 18.85 -10.38 10.83
N PRO A 101 19.98 -10.96 11.29
CA PRO A 101 20.59 -10.56 12.57
C PRO A 101 21.07 -9.10 12.48
N ALA A 102 21.13 -8.40 13.61
CA ALA A 102 21.44 -6.96 13.70
C ALA A 102 22.83 -6.55 13.14
N GLU A 103 23.73 -7.50 12.93
CA GLU A 103 25.14 -7.27 12.56
C GLU A 103 25.39 -7.41 11.05
N ALA A 104 24.65 -6.74 10.22
CA ALA A 104 24.85 -6.94 8.80
C ALA A 104 25.42 -5.72 8.09
N ALA A 105 26.23 -6.00 7.07
CA ALA A 105 26.98 -5.07 6.22
C ALA A 105 26.26 -3.77 5.81
N THR A 106 27.04 -2.77 5.46
CA THR A 106 26.69 -1.42 5.02
C THR A 106 25.30 -1.24 4.40
N ALA A 107 24.39 -0.62 5.14
CA ALA A 107 23.13 -0.10 4.64
C ALA A 107 23.30 1.36 4.18
N THR A 108 22.47 1.80 3.22
CA THR A 108 22.35 3.22 2.85
C THR A 108 21.84 4.01 4.07
N ALA A 109 20.86 3.45 4.78
CA ALA A 109 20.36 4.00 6.04
C ALA A 109 19.87 2.89 6.98
N THR A 110 19.81 3.20 8.26
CA THR A 110 19.19 2.37 9.29
C THR A 110 17.97 3.08 9.84
N VAL A 111 16.84 2.38 9.84
CA VAL A 111 15.54 2.85 10.31
C VAL A 111 15.14 2.07 11.55
N ARG A 112 14.93 2.75 12.66
CA ARG A 112 14.45 2.16 13.91
C ARG A 112 13.01 2.59 14.16
N LEU A 113 12.15 1.62 14.40
CA LEU A 113 10.72 1.82 14.60
C LEU A 113 10.35 1.33 16.00
N ALA A 114 9.80 2.21 16.83
CA ALA A 114 9.34 1.87 18.18
C ALA A 114 8.19 0.88 18.17
N ALA A 115 7.39 0.90 17.10
CA ALA A 115 6.31 -0.05 16.86
C ALA A 115 6.12 -0.29 15.35
N LYS A 116 5.68 -1.49 14.98
CA LYS A 116 5.47 -1.87 13.58
C LYS A 116 4.54 -0.91 12.81
N MET A 117 3.54 -0.35 13.47
CA MET A 117 2.61 0.61 12.86
C MET A 117 3.29 1.91 12.41
N ARG A 118 4.49 2.24 12.93
CA ARG A 118 5.26 3.40 12.48
C ARG A 118 5.73 3.28 11.04
N LEU A 119 5.96 2.05 10.55
CA LEU A 119 6.29 1.82 9.14
C LEU A 119 5.14 2.27 8.23
N MET A 120 3.92 1.88 8.57
CA MET A 120 2.75 2.24 7.76
C MET A 120 2.41 3.73 7.87
N ALA A 121 2.58 4.33 9.05
CA ALA A 121 2.41 5.77 9.22
C ALA A 121 3.41 6.56 8.37
N ALA A 122 4.69 6.13 8.34
CA ALA A 122 5.70 6.74 7.49
C ALA A 122 5.37 6.57 5.98
N ALA A 123 4.86 5.40 5.58
CA ALA A 123 4.41 5.17 4.19
C ALA A 123 3.24 6.09 3.80
N LEU A 124 2.42 6.51 4.75
CA LEU A 124 1.35 7.50 4.55
C LEU A 124 1.82 8.96 4.66
N GLY A 125 3.12 9.18 4.93
CA GLY A 125 3.74 10.51 4.97
C GLY A 125 3.91 11.10 6.37
N ASP A 126 3.62 10.37 7.44
CA ASP A 126 3.85 10.82 8.81
C ASP A 126 5.28 10.48 9.28
N PHE A 127 6.19 11.41 9.06
CA PHE A 127 7.58 11.32 9.54
C PHE A 127 7.81 12.05 10.87
N SER A 128 6.83 12.80 11.36
CA SER A 128 7.00 13.71 12.49
C SER A 128 6.64 13.10 13.85
N SER A 129 5.82 12.05 13.84
CA SER A 129 5.42 11.40 15.08
C SER A 129 6.55 10.62 15.73
N PRO A 130 6.64 10.58 17.06
CA PRO A 130 7.71 9.90 17.79
C PRO A 130 7.77 8.40 17.50
N GLY A 131 8.98 7.83 17.64
CA GLY A 131 9.19 6.39 17.45
C GLY A 131 9.63 5.98 16.04
N LEU A 132 10.06 6.94 15.22
CA LEU A 132 10.78 6.73 13.98
C LEU A 132 12.14 7.44 14.08
N ASP A 133 13.22 6.66 14.11
CA ASP A 133 14.59 7.17 14.08
C ASP A 133 15.29 6.70 12.81
N VAL A 134 15.90 7.62 12.08
CA VAL A 134 16.66 7.33 10.86
C VAL A 134 18.10 7.77 11.06
N SER A 135 19.04 6.87 10.80
CA SER A 135 20.48 7.15 10.80
C SER A 135 21.11 6.76 9.45
N GLY A 136 22.19 7.44 9.08
CA GLY A 136 22.78 7.32 7.74
C GLY A 136 22.12 8.31 6.77
N ASP A 137 21.87 7.91 5.54
CA ASP A 137 21.20 8.76 4.57
C ASP A 137 19.69 8.85 4.84
N ALA A 138 19.29 9.92 5.51
CA ALA A 138 17.87 10.16 5.81
C ALA A 138 16.99 10.30 4.55
N GLY A 139 17.57 10.68 3.41
CA GLY A 139 16.88 10.77 2.13
C GLY A 139 16.49 9.40 1.56
N ALA A 140 17.19 8.34 1.93
CA ALA A 140 16.95 7.00 1.39
C ALA A 140 15.55 6.46 1.75
N LEU A 141 15.09 6.67 2.98
CA LEU A 141 13.72 6.30 3.38
C LEU A 141 12.67 7.13 2.62
N GLN A 142 12.90 8.43 2.49
CA GLN A 142 11.99 9.30 1.74
C GLN A 142 11.94 8.92 0.26
N ALA A 143 13.09 8.58 -0.34
CA ALA A 143 13.17 8.14 -1.73
C ALA A 143 12.37 6.84 -1.94
N LEU A 144 12.51 5.86 -1.04
CA LEU A 144 11.72 4.63 -1.08
C LEU A 144 10.22 4.93 -1.00
N LEU A 145 9.79 5.69 -0.01
CA LEU A 145 8.36 5.97 0.21
C LEU A 145 7.78 6.89 -0.87
N GLY A 146 8.61 7.72 -1.50
CA GLY A 146 8.21 8.61 -2.59
C GLY A 146 7.88 7.89 -3.90
N VAL A 147 8.29 6.64 -4.08
CA VAL A 147 7.99 5.84 -5.27
C VAL A 147 6.88 4.82 -5.05
N LEU A 148 6.21 4.87 -3.89
CA LEU A 148 5.03 4.05 -3.64
C LEU A 148 3.80 4.70 -4.28
N ASP A 149 3.03 3.90 -5.00
CA ASP A 149 1.71 4.29 -5.46
C ASP A 149 0.71 4.20 -4.31
N ARG A 150 -0.20 5.15 -4.27
CA ARG A 150 -1.33 5.11 -3.33
C ARG A 150 -2.53 4.52 -4.05
N PRO A 151 -3.21 3.53 -3.46
CA PRO A 151 -4.45 3.05 -4.03
C PRO A 151 -5.47 4.19 -4.07
N ASP A 152 -6.10 4.35 -5.20
CA ASP A 152 -7.23 5.25 -5.37
C ASP A 152 -8.51 4.46 -5.06
N PRO A 153 -9.26 4.81 -4.00
CA PRO A 153 -10.53 4.15 -3.71
C PRO A 153 -11.66 4.64 -4.62
N ASP A 154 -11.43 5.75 -5.32
CA ASP A 154 -12.41 6.40 -6.17
C ASP A 154 -12.19 6.01 -7.64
N PHE A 155 -12.43 4.75 -7.95
CA PHE A 155 -12.40 4.24 -9.32
C PHE A 155 -13.75 3.64 -9.70
N ASP A 156 -14.09 3.71 -10.97
CA ASP A 156 -15.28 3.08 -11.50
C ASP A 156 -15.12 1.55 -11.49
N ILE A 157 -16.15 0.85 -11.01
CA ILE A 157 -16.12 -0.63 -10.86
C ILE A 157 -16.50 -1.29 -12.19
N VAL A 158 -17.40 -0.69 -12.95
CA VAL A 158 -18.04 -1.28 -14.12
C VAL A 158 -17.83 -0.45 -15.38
N THR A 159 -17.86 0.85 -15.27
CA THR A 159 -17.72 1.75 -16.41
C THR A 159 -16.27 2.23 -16.55
N PRO A 160 -15.79 2.46 -17.79
CA PRO A 160 -14.44 2.98 -18.02
C PRO A 160 -14.30 4.44 -17.64
#